data_23176bb9cf0eb10cdb23ca7d86313d86
#
_entry.id   23176bb9cf0eb10cdb23ca7d86313d86
#
_cell.length_a   1.000
_cell.length_b   1.000
_cell.length_c   1.000
_cell.angle_alpha   90.00
_cell.angle_beta   90.00
_cell.angle_gamma   90.00
#
_symmetry.space_group_name_H-M   'P 1'
#
loop_
_entity.id
_entity.type
_entity.pdbx_description
1 polymer ?
#
loop_
_entity_poly.entity_id
_entity_poly.type
_entity_poly.pdbx_seq_one_letter_code
_entity_poly.pdbx_strand_id
1 'polypeptide(L)'
;RTKKQGWCHSPAGIRAARAALHPWEEPCISGLHGSGTIFFSGCTLRCCFCQNYQISSEGFGKDISGTRLEEIFLELQAQGAHNINLVTPTQYLPSLLPVLKPVKPQLSIPIVYNCGGYETLEAVDALAPYIDIWLPDLKYYSSELSARYSAAPDYFPVASAAVKRMIEHTGPLVLEDFSENGQTCQLMKRGVILRHMVLPKHKDDSIRLLHWIHDNLPEGHFQ
;
A
#
# COMPACT_ATOMS: atom_id res chain seq x y z
N ARG A 1 -1.94 -25.86 -15.27
CA ARG A 1 -2.42 -25.00 -14.16
C ARG A 1 -3.87 -24.65 -14.45
N THR A 2 -4.80 -25.13 -13.63
CA THR A 2 -6.23 -24.85 -13.75
C THR A 2 -6.50 -23.36 -13.61
N LYS A 3 -7.34 -22.81 -14.50
CA LYS A 3 -7.83 -21.41 -14.52
C LYS A 3 -8.77 -21.10 -13.32
N LYS A 4 -8.49 -21.61 -12.12
CA LYS A 4 -9.24 -21.22 -10.93
C LYS A 4 -8.73 -19.87 -10.46
N GLN A 5 -9.54 -18.84 -10.62
CA GLN A 5 -9.30 -17.53 -10.00
C GLN A 5 -9.39 -17.70 -8.47
N GLY A 6 -8.42 -17.12 -7.75
CA GLY A 6 -8.49 -17.01 -6.30
C GLY A 6 -9.58 -16.03 -5.85
N TRP A 7 -9.73 -15.87 -4.54
CA TRP A 7 -10.66 -14.90 -3.94
C TRP A 7 -10.48 -13.47 -4.47
N CYS A 8 -9.25 -13.09 -4.78
CA CYS A 8 -8.91 -11.78 -5.34
C CYS A 8 -9.35 -11.57 -6.80
N HIS A 9 -9.87 -12.59 -7.48
CA HIS A 9 -10.24 -12.60 -8.90
C HIS A 9 -9.10 -12.21 -9.85
N SER A 10 -7.85 -12.31 -9.39
CA SER A 10 -6.67 -11.93 -10.17
C SER A 10 -6.11 -13.11 -10.96
N PRO A 11 -5.53 -12.89 -12.16
CA PRO A 11 -4.77 -13.89 -12.88
C PRO A 11 -3.48 -14.25 -12.15
N ALA A 12 -2.80 -15.31 -12.59
CA ALA A 12 -1.48 -15.68 -12.04
C ALA A 12 -0.36 -14.69 -12.41
N GLY A 13 -0.54 -13.95 -13.52
CA GLY A 13 0.36 -12.87 -13.95
C GLY A 13 -0.08 -11.52 -13.41
N ILE A 14 0.80 -10.54 -13.50
CA ILE A 14 0.52 -9.17 -13.02
C ILE A 14 -0.49 -8.49 -13.94
N ARG A 15 -1.52 -7.89 -13.34
CA ARG A 15 -2.47 -7.02 -14.04
C ARG A 15 -2.46 -5.65 -13.40
N ALA A 16 -2.23 -4.61 -14.20
CA ALA A 16 -2.24 -3.22 -13.78
C ALA A 16 -3.32 -2.43 -14.53
N ALA A 17 -4.02 -1.58 -13.81
CA ALA A 17 -5.09 -0.74 -14.35
C ALA A 17 -4.56 0.62 -14.81
N ARG A 18 -3.57 1.15 -14.10
CA ARG A 18 -2.99 2.47 -14.36
C ARG A 18 -1.57 2.54 -13.81
N ALA A 19 -0.71 3.29 -14.51
CA ALA A 19 0.59 3.73 -14.01
C ALA A 19 0.78 5.19 -14.45
N ALA A 20 0.92 6.12 -13.50
CA ALA A 20 1.08 7.55 -13.78
C ALA A 20 1.51 8.31 -12.53
N LEU A 21 1.99 9.54 -12.70
CA LEU A 21 2.13 10.48 -11.59
C LEU A 21 0.77 10.77 -10.96
N HIS A 22 0.70 10.74 -9.63
CA HIS A 22 -0.52 10.94 -8.85
C HIS A 22 -0.25 11.99 -7.75
N PRO A 23 -0.90 13.18 -7.82
CA PRO A 23 -0.63 14.27 -6.90
C PRO A 23 -1.50 14.25 -5.63
N TRP A 24 -2.34 13.23 -5.45
CA TRP A 24 -3.38 13.19 -4.41
C TRP A 24 -3.17 12.06 -3.37
N GLU A 25 -1.95 11.59 -3.19
CA GLU A 25 -1.59 10.80 -2.01
C GLU A 25 -1.32 11.74 -0.82
N GLU A 26 -0.94 11.18 0.33
CA GLU A 26 -0.55 11.97 1.49
C GLU A 26 0.53 13.01 1.12
N PRO A 27 0.50 14.21 1.70
CA PRO A 27 1.42 15.29 1.30
C PRO A 27 2.90 14.92 1.30
N CYS A 28 3.36 14.13 2.29
CA CYS A 28 4.74 13.66 2.37
C CYS A 28 5.08 12.53 1.37
N ILE A 29 4.08 11.97 0.67
CA ILE A 29 4.24 11.01 -0.42
C ILE A 29 4.19 11.72 -1.78
N SER A 30 3.18 12.57 -2.01
CA SER A 30 3.00 13.27 -3.28
C SER A 30 4.01 14.39 -3.49
N GLY A 31 4.38 15.12 -2.44
CA GLY A 31 5.25 16.28 -2.56
C GLY A 31 4.81 17.25 -3.64
N LEU A 32 5.78 17.83 -4.36
CA LEU A 32 5.54 18.80 -5.43
C LEU A 32 5.28 18.15 -6.80
N HIS A 33 5.87 16.98 -7.08
CA HIS A 33 5.83 16.33 -8.40
C HIS A 33 4.83 15.17 -8.50
N GLY A 34 4.32 14.71 -7.35
CA GLY A 34 3.44 13.56 -7.26
C GLY A 34 4.17 12.23 -7.03
N SER A 35 3.39 11.24 -6.69
CA SER A 35 3.78 9.85 -6.50
C SER A 35 3.71 9.09 -7.82
N GLY A 36 4.71 8.29 -8.16
CA GLY A 36 4.70 7.38 -9.30
C GLY A 36 3.83 6.16 -9.00
N THR A 37 2.53 6.29 -9.16
CA THR A 37 1.54 5.34 -8.64
C THR A 37 1.15 4.30 -9.66
N ILE A 38 1.19 3.02 -9.26
CA ILE A 38 0.79 1.86 -10.05
C ILE A 38 -0.39 1.18 -9.34
N PHE A 39 -1.57 1.20 -9.98
CA PHE A 39 -2.77 0.55 -9.48
C PHE A 39 -2.85 -0.88 -10.00
N PHE A 40 -2.75 -1.85 -9.11
CA PHE A 40 -2.90 -3.26 -9.45
C PHE A 40 -4.37 -3.68 -9.40
N SER A 41 -4.77 -4.56 -10.33
CA SER A 41 -6.15 -5.06 -10.41
C SER A 41 -6.39 -6.19 -9.42
N GLY A 42 -7.63 -6.28 -8.93
CA GLY A 42 -7.99 -7.22 -7.87
C GLY A 42 -7.65 -6.71 -6.49
N CYS A 43 -8.18 -7.38 -5.46
CA CYS A 43 -7.91 -7.07 -4.06
C CYS A 43 -8.23 -8.30 -3.20
N THR A 44 -7.54 -8.45 -2.08
CA THR A 44 -7.81 -9.49 -1.08
C THR A 44 -9.05 -9.18 -0.23
N LEU A 45 -9.47 -7.91 -0.18
CA LEU A 45 -10.67 -7.43 0.51
C LEU A 45 -11.84 -7.21 -0.47
N ARG A 46 -13.07 -7.15 0.08
CA ARG A 46 -14.30 -6.85 -0.66
C ARG A 46 -15.05 -5.67 -0.03
N CYS A 47 -14.34 -4.54 0.10
CA CYS A 47 -14.91 -3.34 0.72
C CYS A 47 -16.06 -2.79 -0.13
N CYS A 48 -17.26 -2.72 0.45
CA CYS A 48 -18.45 -2.21 -0.25
C CYS A 48 -18.38 -0.70 -0.57
N PHE A 49 -17.46 0.03 0.05
CA PHE A 49 -17.20 1.45 -0.17
C PHE A 49 -15.90 1.72 -0.96
N CYS A 50 -15.38 0.72 -1.69
CA CYS A 50 -14.14 0.87 -2.43
C CYS A 50 -14.27 1.91 -3.54
N GLN A 51 -13.46 2.98 -3.46
CA GLN A 51 -13.42 4.01 -4.51
C GLN A 51 -12.89 3.47 -5.85
N ASN A 52 -12.01 2.46 -5.78
CA ASN A 52 -11.41 1.79 -6.93
C ASN A 52 -12.13 0.47 -7.27
N TYR A 53 -13.44 0.41 -7.11
CA TYR A 53 -14.22 -0.82 -7.25
C TYR A 53 -14.07 -1.48 -8.63
N GLN A 54 -14.00 -0.70 -9.72
CA GLN A 54 -13.77 -1.23 -11.06
C GLN A 54 -12.41 -1.96 -11.18
N ILE A 55 -11.39 -1.45 -10.49
CA ILE A 55 -10.06 -2.04 -10.47
C ILE A 55 -10.04 -3.25 -9.53
N SER A 56 -10.53 -3.07 -8.30
CA SER A 56 -10.40 -4.04 -7.22
C SER A 56 -11.36 -5.23 -7.34
N SER A 57 -12.57 -5.02 -7.88
CA SER A 57 -13.63 -6.03 -7.90
C SER A 57 -13.99 -6.50 -9.31
N GLU A 58 -13.99 -5.60 -10.30
CA GLU A 58 -14.29 -5.95 -11.69
C GLU A 58 -13.05 -6.35 -12.50
N GLY A 59 -11.84 -6.17 -11.92
CA GLY A 59 -10.59 -6.60 -12.54
C GLY A 59 -10.20 -5.78 -13.77
N PHE A 60 -10.67 -4.51 -13.85
CA PHE A 60 -10.25 -3.60 -14.90
C PHE A 60 -8.73 -3.44 -14.92
N GLY A 61 -8.13 -3.57 -16.09
CA GLY A 61 -6.67 -3.45 -16.28
C GLY A 61 -6.16 -4.34 -17.41
N LYS A 62 -4.85 -4.29 -17.64
CA LYS A 62 -4.15 -5.08 -18.66
C LYS A 62 -3.12 -5.98 -18.00
N ASP A 63 -2.96 -7.19 -18.55
CA ASP A 63 -1.90 -8.10 -18.15
C ASP A 63 -0.56 -7.55 -18.68
N ILE A 64 0.43 -7.48 -17.77
CA ILE A 64 1.78 -7.00 -18.09
C ILE A 64 2.83 -8.03 -17.66
N SER A 65 3.97 -8.04 -18.35
CA SER A 65 5.12 -8.86 -17.95
C SER A 65 5.87 -8.24 -16.77
N GLY A 66 6.68 -9.04 -16.06
CA GLY A 66 7.60 -8.51 -15.05
C GLY A 66 8.55 -7.46 -15.60
N THR A 67 9.12 -7.72 -16.80
CA THR A 67 9.99 -6.75 -17.50
C THR A 67 9.26 -5.43 -17.77
N ARG A 68 7.99 -5.48 -18.21
CA ARG A 68 7.22 -4.24 -18.42
C ARG A 68 6.97 -3.50 -17.11
N LEU A 69 6.77 -4.20 -16.01
CA LEU A 69 6.64 -3.55 -14.70
C LEU A 69 7.95 -2.87 -14.27
N GLU A 70 9.11 -3.50 -14.50
CA GLU A 70 10.42 -2.89 -14.26
C GLU A 70 10.61 -1.61 -15.08
N GLU A 71 10.29 -1.64 -16.37
CA GLU A 71 10.32 -0.47 -17.24
C GLU A 71 9.42 0.67 -16.71
N ILE A 72 8.20 0.35 -16.27
CA ILE A 72 7.26 1.34 -15.69
C ILE A 72 7.86 2.02 -14.44
N PHE A 73 8.56 1.30 -13.58
CA PHE A 73 9.22 1.89 -12.40
C PHE A 73 10.25 2.94 -12.81
N LEU A 74 11.09 2.58 -13.80
CA LEU A 74 12.14 3.49 -14.31
C LEU A 74 11.53 4.68 -15.08
N GLU A 75 10.48 4.46 -15.86
CA GLU A 75 9.75 5.53 -16.56
C GLU A 75 9.14 6.54 -15.58
N LEU A 76 8.52 6.07 -14.48
CA LEU A 76 7.94 6.95 -13.46
C LEU A 76 9.02 7.73 -12.70
N GLN A 77 10.15 7.10 -12.39
CA GLN A 77 11.31 7.79 -11.82
C GLN A 77 11.84 8.86 -12.77
N ALA A 78 11.98 8.55 -14.06
CA ALA A 78 12.46 9.49 -15.08
C ALA A 78 11.49 10.68 -15.31
N GLN A 79 10.19 10.50 -15.02
CA GLN A 79 9.19 11.56 -15.03
C GLN A 79 9.24 12.47 -13.79
N GLY A 80 10.16 12.21 -12.84
CA GLY A 80 10.35 13.03 -11.65
C GLY A 80 9.47 12.63 -10.45
N ALA A 81 8.90 11.42 -10.43
CA ALA A 81 8.15 10.92 -9.28
C ALA A 81 8.99 10.97 -8.00
N HIS A 82 8.39 11.35 -6.87
CA HIS A 82 9.06 11.33 -5.57
C HIS A 82 9.23 9.92 -4.98
N ASN A 83 8.46 8.96 -5.45
CA ASN A 83 8.50 7.55 -5.05
C ASN A 83 7.81 6.68 -6.10
N ILE A 84 7.95 5.36 -5.97
CA ILE A 84 7.13 4.36 -6.67
C ILE A 84 6.10 3.80 -5.70
N ASN A 85 4.83 4.05 -5.96
CA ASN A 85 3.72 3.66 -5.08
C ASN A 85 2.93 2.48 -5.67
N LEU A 86 3.00 1.34 -4.99
CA LEU A 86 2.36 0.10 -5.37
C LEU A 86 1.00 0.00 -4.66
N VAL A 87 -0.08 0.28 -5.39
CA VAL A 87 -1.44 0.27 -4.81
C VAL A 87 -2.08 -1.10 -4.97
N THR A 88 -2.35 -1.75 -3.85
CA THR A 88 -3.00 -3.07 -3.73
C THR A 88 -2.26 -4.18 -4.50
N PRO A 89 -0.96 -4.40 -4.28
CA PRO A 89 -0.19 -5.42 -5.02
C PRO A 89 -0.21 -6.81 -4.39
N THR A 90 -0.80 -6.99 -3.21
CA THR A 90 -0.76 -8.18 -2.33
C THR A 90 -0.97 -9.50 -3.07
N GLN A 91 -1.99 -9.56 -3.95
CA GLN A 91 -2.35 -10.77 -4.70
C GLN A 91 -1.31 -11.17 -5.75
N TYR A 92 -0.35 -10.30 -6.05
CA TYR A 92 0.70 -10.53 -7.04
C TYR A 92 2.07 -10.78 -6.42
N LEU A 93 2.18 -10.97 -5.11
CA LEU A 93 3.44 -11.11 -4.40
C LEU A 93 4.41 -12.12 -5.06
N PRO A 94 4.00 -13.34 -5.47
CA PRO A 94 4.91 -14.29 -6.13
C PRO A 94 5.47 -13.79 -7.46
N SER A 95 4.74 -12.92 -8.17
CA SER A 95 5.17 -12.34 -9.45
C SER A 95 5.88 -10.99 -9.25
N LEU A 96 5.62 -10.31 -8.15
CA LEU A 96 6.18 -8.99 -7.82
C LEU A 96 7.61 -9.11 -7.25
N LEU A 97 7.87 -10.05 -6.36
CA LEU A 97 9.19 -10.21 -5.73
C LEU A 97 10.33 -10.39 -6.75
N PRO A 98 10.19 -11.21 -7.82
CA PRO A 98 11.21 -11.29 -8.88
C PRO A 98 11.48 -9.98 -9.62
N VAL A 99 10.50 -9.05 -9.67
CA VAL A 99 10.63 -7.72 -10.27
C VAL A 99 11.31 -6.74 -9.31
N LEU A 100 10.92 -6.74 -8.04
CA LEU A 100 11.50 -5.83 -7.04
C LEU A 100 13.00 -6.04 -6.84
N LYS A 101 13.44 -7.28 -6.86
CA LYS A 101 14.84 -7.64 -6.62
C LYS A 101 15.84 -6.97 -7.60
N PRO A 102 15.67 -7.04 -8.93
CA PRO A 102 16.57 -6.39 -9.88
C PRO A 102 16.33 -4.89 -10.03
N VAL A 103 15.10 -4.38 -9.81
CA VAL A 103 14.79 -2.96 -10.03
C VAL A 103 15.14 -2.09 -8.84
N LYS A 104 15.03 -2.59 -7.59
CA LYS A 104 15.32 -1.81 -6.38
C LYS A 104 16.69 -1.10 -6.40
N PRO A 105 17.80 -1.75 -6.79
CA PRO A 105 19.09 -1.08 -6.86
C PRO A 105 19.20 0.02 -7.94
N GLN A 106 18.28 0.06 -8.89
CA GLN A 106 18.25 1.05 -9.97
C GLN A 106 17.40 2.29 -9.63
N LEU A 107 16.67 2.23 -8.52
CA LEU A 107 15.84 3.34 -8.06
C LEU A 107 16.59 4.20 -7.06
N SER A 108 16.57 5.52 -7.29
CA SER A 108 17.06 6.54 -6.35
C SER A 108 15.96 7.10 -5.45
N ILE A 109 14.71 6.68 -5.69
CA ILE A 109 13.51 7.09 -4.96
C ILE A 109 12.93 5.90 -4.17
N PRO A 110 12.23 6.15 -3.05
CA PRO A 110 11.68 5.08 -2.24
C PRO A 110 10.54 4.32 -2.93
N ILE A 111 10.33 3.07 -2.51
CA ILE A 111 9.16 2.26 -2.89
C ILE A 111 8.15 2.31 -1.74
N VAL A 112 6.92 2.68 -2.07
CA VAL A 112 5.75 2.71 -1.17
C VAL A 112 4.89 1.47 -1.43
N TYR A 113 4.52 0.75 -0.36
CA TYR A 113 3.56 -0.35 -0.42
C TYR A 113 2.22 0.09 0.18
N ASN A 114 1.28 0.41 -0.69
CA ASN A 114 -0.04 0.94 -0.34
C ASN A 114 -1.07 -0.20 -0.35
N CYS A 115 -1.53 -0.60 0.82
CA CYS A 115 -2.35 -1.81 0.97
C CYS A 115 -3.53 -1.62 1.93
N GLY A 116 -4.45 -2.58 1.90
CA GLY A 116 -5.59 -2.62 2.81
C GLY A 116 -5.25 -3.02 4.25
N GLY A 117 -3.97 -3.23 4.57
CA GLY A 117 -3.50 -3.68 5.88
C GLY A 117 -3.69 -5.19 6.14
N TYR A 118 -4.47 -5.87 5.32
CA TYR A 118 -4.80 -7.30 5.49
C TYR A 118 -3.72 -8.17 4.84
N GLU A 119 -2.52 -8.18 5.47
CA GLU A 119 -1.33 -8.86 5.01
C GLU A 119 -0.90 -9.97 5.97
N THR A 120 -0.35 -11.06 5.46
CA THR A 120 0.29 -12.06 6.33
C THR A 120 1.69 -11.59 6.76
N LEU A 121 2.18 -12.07 7.89
CA LEU A 121 3.52 -11.72 8.38
C LEU A 121 4.60 -12.17 7.38
N GLU A 122 4.43 -13.35 6.77
CA GLU A 122 5.34 -13.87 5.75
C GLU A 122 5.41 -12.96 4.52
N ALA A 123 4.27 -12.36 4.13
CA ALA A 123 4.23 -11.39 3.03
C ALA A 123 4.98 -10.10 3.38
N VAL A 124 4.78 -9.59 4.59
CA VAL A 124 5.50 -8.40 5.10
C VAL A 124 7.00 -8.68 5.16
N ASP A 125 7.42 -9.80 5.75
CA ASP A 125 8.83 -10.18 5.87
C ASP A 125 9.51 -10.36 4.50
N ALA A 126 8.82 -10.96 3.51
CA ALA A 126 9.33 -11.13 2.16
C ALA A 126 9.50 -9.81 1.40
N LEU A 127 8.65 -8.82 1.68
CA LEU A 127 8.68 -7.50 1.05
C LEU A 127 9.63 -6.52 1.73
N ALA A 128 9.90 -6.67 3.02
CA ALA A 128 10.68 -5.74 3.83
C ALA A 128 12.04 -5.33 3.24
N PRO A 129 12.81 -6.20 2.54
CA PRO A 129 14.07 -5.79 1.91
C PRO A 129 13.91 -4.79 0.75
N TYR A 130 12.70 -4.62 0.23
CA TYR A 130 12.43 -3.82 -0.98
C TYR A 130 11.59 -2.58 -0.71
N ILE A 131 10.80 -2.58 0.36
CA ILE A 131 9.84 -1.51 0.68
C ILE A 131 10.46 -0.55 1.69
N ASP A 132 10.44 0.73 1.35
CA ASP A 132 10.94 1.80 2.21
C ASP A 132 9.81 2.41 3.06
N ILE A 133 8.61 2.52 2.47
CA ILE A 133 7.45 3.16 3.10
C ILE A 133 6.26 2.20 3.01
N TRP A 134 5.66 1.92 4.15
CA TRP A 134 4.41 1.17 4.22
C TRP A 134 3.24 2.13 4.41
N LEU A 135 2.20 1.96 3.63
CA LEU A 135 0.98 2.77 3.65
C LEU A 135 -0.25 1.87 3.83
N PRO A 136 -0.35 1.18 5.00
CA PRO A 136 -1.48 0.31 5.29
C PRO A 136 -2.70 1.10 5.74
N ASP A 137 -3.88 0.60 5.37
CA ASP A 137 -5.10 0.98 6.06
C ASP A 137 -5.25 0.15 7.35
N LEU A 138 -5.73 0.77 8.41
CA LEU A 138 -6.24 0.07 9.59
C LEU A 138 -7.74 0.42 9.74
N LYS A 139 -8.60 -0.41 9.12
CA LYS A 139 -9.97 -0.03 8.77
C LYS A 139 -10.97 -0.24 9.91
N TYR A 140 -10.82 -1.32 10.70
CA TYR A 140 -11.80 -1.75 11.70
C TYR A 140 -11.11 -2.31 12.94
N TYR A 141 -11.73 -2.09 14.09
CA TYR A 141 -11.46 -2.85 15.31
C TYR A 141 -12.42 -4.05 15.44
N SER A 142 -13.69 -3.86 15.05
CA SER A 142 -14.77 -4.85 15.16
C SER A 142 -14.72 -5.88 14.01
N SER A 143 -14.74 -7.17 14.38
CA SER A 143 -14.89 -8.28 13.46
C SER A 143 -16.25 -8.30 12.75
N GLU A 144 -17.29 -7.82 13.39
CA GLU A 144 -18.63 -7.70 12.79
C GLU A 144 -18.63 -6.69 11.66
N LEU A 145 -18.02 -5.51 11.88
CA LEU A 145 -17.94 -4.47 10.85
C LEU A 145 -17.05 -4.89 9.69
N SER A 146 -15.91 -5.50 9.97
CA SER A 146 -15.01 -5.97 8.93
C SER A 146 -15.59 -7.13 8.11
N ALA A 147 -16.31 -8.05 8.73
CA ALA A 147 -17.07 -9.09 8.03
C ALA A 147 -18.14 -8.48 7.12
N ARG A 148 -18.92 -7.52 7.64
CA ARG A 148 -20.03 -6.89 6.94
C ARG A 148 -19.58 -6.03 5.77
N TYR A 149 -18.55 -5.20 5.95
CA TYR A 149 -18.17 -4.16 4.99
C TYR A 149 -17.01 -4.53 4.08
N SER A 150 -16.19 -5.53 4.45
CA SER A 150 -15.00 -5.94 3.68
C SER A 150 -14.87 -7.45 3.49
N ALA A 151 -15.84 -8.26 3.97
CA ALA A 151 -15.84 -9.72 3.93
C ALA A 151 -14.57 -10.36 4.57
N ALA A 152 -14.05 -9.75 5.65
CA ALA A 152 -12.85 -10.17 6.36
C ALA A 152 -13.09 -10.19 7.89
N PRO A 153 -13.72 -11.24 8.45
CA PRO A 153 -14.09 -11.27 9.86
C PRO A 153 -12.89 -11.26 10.82
N ASP A 154 -11.73 -11.66 10.38
CA ASP A 154 -10.45 -11.68 11.08
C ASP A 154 -9.54 -10.49 10.73
N TYR A 155 -10.10 -9.42 10.16
CA TYR A 155 -9.33 -8.27 9.68
C TYR A 155 -8.42 -7.68 10.76
N PHE A 156 -8.98 -7.35 11.93
CA PHE A 156 -8.22 -6.63 12.96
C PHE A 156 -7.01 -7.40 13.50
N PRO A 157 -7.12 -8.67 13.92
CA PRO A 157 -5.96 -9.43 14.38
C PRO A 157 -4.89 -9.58 13.29
N VAL A 158 -5.28 -9.74 12.03
CA VAL A 158 -4.32 -9.84 10.90
C VAL A 158 -3.67 -8.49 10.63
N ALA A 159 -4.46 -7.44 10.43
CA ALA A 159 -3.96 -6.12 10.09
C ALA A 159 -3.11 -5.49 11.19
N SER A 160 -3.51 -5.64 12.45
CA SER A 160 -2.75 -5.12 13.60
C SER A 160 -1.39 -5.80 13.77
N ALA A 161 -1.32 -7.12 13.53
CA ALA A 161 -0.06 -7.85 13.52
C ALA A 161 0.84 -7.42 12.35
N ALA A 162 0.28 -7.27 11.15
CA ALA A 162 1.01 -6.80 9.98
C ALA A 162 1.58 -5.39 10.17
N VAL A 163 0.79 -4.45 10.71
CA VAL A 163 1.24 -3.08 11.00
C VAL A 163 2.39 -3.07 11.99
N LYS A 164 2.31 -3.84 13.08
CA LYS A 164 3.42 -3.98 14.04
C LYS A 164 4.69 -4.47 13.33
N ARG A 165 4.58 -5.48 12.49
CA ARG A 165 5.71 -6.04 11.72
C ARG A 165 6.30 -5.02 10.73
N MET A 166 5.46 -4.23 10.06
CA MET A 166 5.91 -3.15 9.17
C MET A 166 6.72 -2.10 9.93
N ILE A 167 6.26 -1.70 11.13
CA ILE A 167 6.96 -0.75 12.02
C ILE A 167 8.29 -1.34 12.51
N GLU A 168 8.32 -2.62 12.89
CA GLU A 168 9.55 -3.31 13.31
C GLU A 168 10.61 -3.29 12.20
N HIS A 169 10.22 -3.49 10.94
CA HIS A 169 11.15 -3.46 9.80
C HIS A 169 11.65 -2.07 9.44
N THR A 170 10.80 -1.04 9.56
CA THR A 170 11.19 0.32 9.15
C THR A 170 11.89 1.10 10.25
N GLY A 171 11.56 0.86 11.52
CA GLY A 171 12.01 1.70 12.63
C GLY A 171 11.40 3.10 12.59
N PRO A 172 12.08 4.12 13.19
CA PRO A 172 11.59 5.49 13.22
C PRO A 172 11.37 6.10 11.83
N LEU A 173 10.45 7.06 11.75
CA LEU A 173 10.18 7.83 10.53
C LEU A 173 11.41 8.60 10.06
N VAL A 174 11.62 8.64 8.76
CA VAL A 174 12.63 9.48 8.11
C VAL A 174 11.92 10.39 7.12
N LEU A 175 11.96 11.70 7.40
CA LEU A 175 11.45 12.77 6.55
C LEU A 175 12.62 13.63 6.11
N GLU A 176 12.60 14.09 4.87
CA GLU A 176 13.58 15.02 4.30
C GLU A 176 12.87 16.22 3.67
N ASP A 177 13.45 17.41 3.86
CA ASP A 177 12.95 18.60 3.20
C ASP A 177 13.34 18.57 1.71
N PHE A 178 12.37 18.83 0.86
CA PHE A 178 12.53 18.98 -0.58
C PHE A 178 12.12 20.39 -0.98
N SER A 179 13.01 21.09 -1.71
CA SER A 179 12.75 22.47 -2.14
C SER A 179 13.03 22.62 -3.63
N GLU A 180 12.07 23.18 -4.34
CA GLU A 180 12.22 23.50 -5.76
C GLU A 180 11.41 24.76 -6.10
N ASN A 181 12.01 25.66 -6.91
CA ASN A 181 11.36 26.90 -7.37
C ASN A 181 10.74 27.77 -6.25
N GLY A 182 11.36 27.77 -5.06
CA GLY A 182 10.89 28.53 -3.89
C GLY A 182 9.74 27.87 -3.12
N GLN A 183 9.31 26.67 -3.52
CA GLN A 183 8.37 25.84 -2.76
C GLN A 183 9.12 24.79 -1.96
N THR A 184 8.66 24.51 -0.74
CA THR A 184 9.23 23.50 0.13
C THR A 184 8.16 22.55 0.62
N CYS A 185 8.46 21.25 0.63
CA CYS A 185 7.64 20.21 1.23
C CYS A 185 8.51 19.20 1.97
N GLN A 186 7.92 18.43 2.86
CA GLN A 186 8.59 17.28 3.48
C GLN A 186 8.24 16.01 2.72
N LEU A 187 9.26 15.22 2.40
CA LEU A 187 9.10 13.91 1.74
C LEU A 187 9.49 12.79 2.70
N MET A 188 8.62 11.80 2.81
CA MET A 188 8.94 10.59 3.55
C MET A 188 9.91 9.73 2.76
N LYS A 189 10.99 9.27 3.42
CA LYS A 189 11.99 8.37 2.84
C LYS A 189 11.87 6.96 3.41
N ARG A 190 11.41 6.83 4.64
CA ARG A 190 11.21 5.54 5.29
C ARG A 190 10.19 5.67 6.43
N GLY A 191 9.40 4.63 6.64
CA GLY A 191 8.47 4.55 7.77
C GLY A 191 7.13 3.95 7.41
N VAL A 192 6.16 4.18 8.31
CA VAL A 192 4.79 3.70 8.16
C VAL A 192 3.82 4.88 8.23
N ILE A 193 2.85 4.94 7.32
CA ILE A 193 1.71 5.85 7.40
C ILE A 193 0.46 5.01 7.59
N LEU A 194 -0.19 5.16 8.74
CA LEU A 194 -1.44 4.49 9.05
C LEU A 194 -2.62 5.31 8.55
N ARG A 195 -3.44 4.71 7.69
CA ARG A 195 -4.69 5.34 7.26
C ARG A 195 -5.88 4.72 7.94
N HIS A 196 -6.78 5.57 8.41
CA HIS A 196 -8.06 5.17 8.96
C HIS A 196 -9.19 6.03 8.42
N MET A 197 -10.32 5.41 8.14
CA MET A 197 -11.53 6.10 7.68
C MET A 197 -12.66 5.85 8.68
N VAL A 198 -13.16 6.93 9.28
CA VAL A 198 -14.31 6.87 10.18
C VAL A 198 -15.57 6.56 9.38
N LEU A 199 -16.15 5.40 9.60
CA LEU A 199 -17.39 5.00 8.93
C LEU A 199 -18.61 5.69 9.56
N PRO A 200 -19.58 6.14 8.77
CA PRO A 200 -20.83 6.72 9.26
C PRO A 200 -21.51 5.80 10.27
N LYS A 201 -21.91 6.37 11.43
CA LYS A 201 -22.55 5.66 12.57
C LYS A 201 -21.66 4.67 13.35
N HIS A 202 -20.36 4.57 13.02
CA HIS A 202 -19.42 3.64 13.66
C HIS A 202 -18.22 4.35 14.31
N LYS A 203 -18.41 5.60 14.80
CA LYS A 203 -17.35 6.37 15.47
C LYS A 203 -16.72 5.64 16.65
N ASP A 204 -17.52 4.83 17.38
CA ASP A 204 -17.03 4.12 18.57
C ASP A 204 -16.02 3.01 18.20
N ASP A 205 -16.14 2.41 17.01
CA ASP A 205 -15.15 1.48 16.48
C ASP A 205 -13.84 2.19 16.18
N SER A 206 -13.91 3.39 15.56
CA SER A 206 -12.75 4.24 15.33
C SER A 206 -12.07 4.68 16.61
N ILE A 207 -12.83 5.05 17.66
CA ILE A 207 -12.29 5.43 18.97
C ILE A 207 -11.52 4.25 19.59
N ARG A 208 -12.07 3.03 19.55
CA ARG A 208 -11.39 1.82 20.04
C ARG A 208 -10.09 1.56 19.28
N LEU A 209 -10.12 1.75 17.97
CA LEU A 209 -8.95 1.58 17.12
C LEU A 209 -7.85 2.60 17.48
N LEU A 210 -8.21 3.88 17.66
CA LEU A 210 -7.26 4.93 18.05
C LEU A 210 -6.64 4.67 19.43
N HIS A 211 -7.44 4.21 20.41
CA HIS A 211 -6.89 3.78 21.68
C HIS A 211 -5.91 2.61 21.52
N TRP A 212 -6.27 1.62 20.70
CA TRP A 212 -5.37 0.50 20.46
C TRP A 212 -4.05 0.97 19.80
N ILE A 213 -4.10 1.89 18.82
CA ILE A 213 -2.92 2.48 18.19
C ILE A 213 -2.03 3.14 19.25
N HIS A 214 -2.63 4.02 20.08
CA HIS A 214 -1.91 4.72 21.16
C HIS A 214 -1.24 3.74 22.15
N ASP A 215 -1.94 2.69 22.54
CA ASP A 215 -1.46 1.77 23.57
C ASP A 215 -0.46 0.73 23.05
N ASN A 216 -0.42 0.48 21.75
CA ASN A 216 0.31 -0.66 21.17
C ASN A 216 1.38 -0.33 20.14
N LEU A 217 1.39 0.88 19.58
CA LEU A 217 2.38 1.27 18.57
C LEU A 217 3.35 2.32 19.14
N PRO A 218 4.65 2.23 18.81
CA PRO A 218 5.65 3.16 19.33
C PRO A 218 5.49 4.54 18.71
N GLU A 219 5.47 5.58 19.54
CA GLU A 219 5.44 6.97 19.10
C GLU A 219 6.67 7.30 18.23
N GLY A 220 6.47 8.12 17.19
CA GLY A 220 7.55 8.52 16.26
C GLY A 220 7.95 7.47 15.23
N HIS A 221 7.28 6.30 15.19
CA HIS A 221 7.54 5.25 14.20
C HIS A 221 6.50 5.19 13.08
N PHE A 222 5.42 5.94 13.22
CA PHE A 222 4.36 6.07 12.20
C PHE A 222 3.77 7.48 12.19
N GLN A 223 3.10 7.80 11.10
CA GLN A 223 2.30 9.01 10.90
C GLN A 223 0.83 8.63 10.69
#